data_9b28705ad12f2d8337b53e9e3abf22a4
#
_entry.id   9b28705ad12f2d8337b53e9e3abf22a4
#
_cell.length_a   1.000
_cell.length_b   1.000
_cell.length_c   1.000
_cell.angle_alpha   90.00
_cell.angle_beta   90.00
_cell.angle_gamma   90.00
#
_symmetry.space_group_name_H-M   'P 1'
#
loop_
_entity.id
_entity.type
_entity.pdbx_description
1 polymer ?
#
loop_
_entity_poly.entity_id
_entity_poly.type
_entity_poly.pdbx_seq_one_letter_code
_entity_poly.pdbx_strand_id
1 'polypeptide(L)'
;MNDDSFLIAFRHEKCHDFYLKHDVELVLNQYDAIVIGAGHNGLTNGAYLAKAGLKVAVLERNPYIGGATVSRELYKGWYYLNCSYVSSLLRPEITRDLELPRHGLQVVPFGGGATFMRNGDYFGSYSDHDRHYREIARHSKKDANAYDRYAADTSRQTRLIRPFLLKTAPDPTSLKPRDLKDLLDFAGSFTALGEEGLLDTIKFWTASVGDYLNEYFETDVIKAHMAGSGIIGTALGVYSPGTAYVLLHHYMGDVDGNVGSWGFARGGMGAIADSLSKAFRSFGGEIICDANVDEIIVKGGRAKGVALKNGDEYYADIVVSNLDPKRTFLDITNPKDLPADVIKKAENFKIRGSSGKLNIALDGLPVFNGLDPRNRLMQGDLHFSDSLERQERAYDDWKNGTWSKDPYLDMMIPSLTDPTMAPPGKHMMSVFVQYAPPKVNGGEWTDEDKDGFQKSVIDQISNYSPNFRDLILHVECRTPREIEAEVGLTEGNIFQGELTFDQLLFNRPFPGYAQYRAPIKGMYMCSSGTHPGGGVMAAPGANAAREILRDLHRPNPVPGGYADD
;
A
#
# COMPACT_ATOMS: atom_id res chain seq x y z
N MET A 1 70.33 36.63 11.31
CA MET A 1 69.43 36.84 10.13
C MET A 1 68.36 35.76 10.25
N ASN A 2 67.26 36.16 10.80
CA ASN A 2 66.14 35.24 11.15
C ASN A 2 65.25 35.04 9.94
N ASP A 3 64.86 33.82 9.77
CA ASP A 3 64.02 33.32 8.71
C ASP A 3 62.58 33.23 9.25
N ASP A 4 61.82 34.32 9.11
CA ASP A 4 60.43 34.44 9.56
C ASP A 4 59.40 34.47 8.38
N SER A 5 59.84 34.05 7.19
CA SER A 5 59.01 34.12 5.98
C SER A 5 58.28 32.79 5.60
N PHE A 6 58.37 31.72 6.42
CA PHE A 6 57.78 30.41 6.07
C PHE A 6 56.47 30.04 6.80
N LEU A 7 56.00 30.85 7.74
CA LEU A 7 54.84 30.51 8.58
C LEU A 7 53.52 31.18 8.18
N ILE A 8 53.50 32.08 7.17
CA ILE A 8 52.29 32.80 6.74
C ILE A 8 51.64 32.15 5.51
N ALA A 9 52.37 31.38 4.69
CA ALA A 9 51.84 30.72 3.50
C ALA A 9 50.94 29.51 3.81
N PHE A 10 51.12 28.81 4.95
CA PHE A 10 50.37 27.60 5.28
C PHE A 10 49.00 27.83 5.93
N ARG A 11 48.69 29.04 6.37
CA ARG A 11 47.36 29.35 6.94
C ARG A 11 46.31 29.79 5.91
N HIS A 12 46.73 30.28 4.76
CA HIS A 12 45.80 30.73 3.72
C HIS A 12 45.26 29.59 2.81
N GLU A 13 46.09 28.57 2.55
CA GLU A 13 45.63 27.44 1.73
C GLU A 13 44.59 26.55 2.44
N LYS A 14 44.72 26.31 3.75
CA LYS A 14 43.74 25.48 4.49
C LYS A 14 42.37 26.15 4.66
N CYS A 15 42.30 27.47 4.74
CA CYS A 15 41.04 28.18 4.80
C CYS A 15 40.33 28.25 3.43
N HIS A 16 41.13 28.37 2.35
CA HIS A 16 40.54 28.44 1.00
C HIS A 16 40.00 27.08 0.55
N ASP A 17 40.70 25.99 0.84
CA ASP A 17 40.24 24.64 0.56
C ASP A 17 39.01 24.23 1.42
N PHE A 18 38.91 24.74 2.66
CA PHE A 18 37.77 24.49 3.53
C PHE A 18 36.51 25.19 3.00
N TYR A 19 36.61 26.45 2.58
CA TYR A 19 35.48 27.18 1.99
C TYR A 19 35.10 26.65 0.61
N LEU A 20 36.05 26.31 -0.24
CA LEU A 20 35.79 25.71 -1.55
C LEU A 20 35.21 24.31 -1.45
N LYS A 21 35.61 23.48 -0.47
CA LYS A 21 34.97 22.18 -0.23
C LYS A 21 33.56 22.30 0.30
N HIS A 22 33.31 23.23 1.26
CA HIS A 22 31.94 23.44 1.77
C HIS A 22 31.01 24.04 0.71
N ASP A 23 31.49 25.00 -0.08
CA ASP A 23 30.70 25.58 -1.17
C ASP A 23 30.46 24.59 -2.32
N VAL A 24 31.43 23.72 -2.62
CA VAL A 24 31.28 22.67 -3.64
C VAL A 24 30.38 21.52 -3.14
N GLU A 25 30.45 21.13 -1.86
CA GLU A 25 29.51 20.15 -1.29
C GLU A 25 28.10 20.71 -1.20
N LEU A 26 27.91 21.98 -0.84
CA LEU A 26 26.61 22.65 -0.84
C LEU A 26 25.98 22.73 -2.26
N VAL A 27 26.78 22.88 -3.29
CA VAL A 27 26.32 22.92 -4.70
C VAL A 27 26.00 21.50 -5.22
N LEU A 28 26.71 20.46 -4.77
CA LEU A 28 26.49 19.08 -5.20
C LEU A 28 25.19 18.48 -4.65
N ASN A 29 24.72 18.91 -3.47
CA ASN A 29 23.54 18.38 -2.80
C ASN A 29 22.29 19.27 -2.95
N GLN A 30 22.24 20.14 -3.97
CA GLN A 30 21.08 21.00 -4.20
C GLN A 30 20.16 20.44 -5.29
N TYR A 31 18.87 20.30 -4.93
CA TYR A 31 17.78 19.82 -5.79
C TYR A 31 16.63 20.84 -5.81
N ASP A 32 15.74 20.72 -6.78
CA ASP A 32 14.47 21.46 -6.76
C ASP A 32 13.50 20.79 -5.77
N ALA A 33 13.53 19.45 -5.72
CA ALA A 33 12.69 18.67 -4.81
C ALA A 33 13.44 17.45 -4.24
N ILE A 34 13.18 17.15 -2.96
CA ILE A 34 13.62 15.94 -2.27
C ILE A 34 12.37 15.15 -1.87
N VAL A 35 12.35 13.85 -2.19
CA VAL A 35 11.30 12.91 -1.78
C VAL A 35 11.88 11.95 -0.75
N ILE A 36 11.27 11.85 0.42
CA ILE A 36 11.70 10.98 1.52
C ILE A 36 10.98 9.64 1.41
N GLY A 37 11.71 8.56 1.13
CA GLY A 37 11.23 7.19 1.00
C GLY A 37 10.98 6.76 -0.45
N ALA A 38 11.73 5.74 -0.91
CA ALA A 38 11.65 5.16 -2.26
C ALA A 38 10.61 4.02 -2.38
N GLY A 39 9.48 4.11 -1.67
CA GLY A 39 8.32 3.27 -1.93
C GLY A 39 7.62 3.68 -3.23
N HIS A 40 6.68 2.87 -3.72
CA HIS A 40 6.00 3.09 -5.00
C HIS A 40 5.39 4.50 -5.17
N ASN A 41 4.81 5.09 -4.12
CA ASN A 41 4.26 6.46 -4.18
C ASN A 41 5.36 7.53 -4.28
N GLY A 42 6.46 7.39 -3.51
CA GLY A 42 7.59 8.31 -3.57
C GLY A 42 8.29 8.29 -4.93
N LEU A 43 8.51 7.09 -5.48
CA LEU A 43 9.06 6.92 -6.83
C LEU A 43 8.13 7.50 -7.91
N THR A 44 6.82 7.33 -7.77
CA THR A 44 5.83 7.94 -8.70
C THR A 44 5.84 9.45 -8.62
N ASN A 45 5.87 10.02 -7.40
CA ASN A 45 5.96 11.46 -7.19
C ASN A 45 7.23 12.03 -7.82
N GLY A 46 8.39 11.43 -7.50
CA GLY A 46 9.67 11.81 -8.09
C GLY A 46 9.67 11.73 -9.62
N ALA A 47 9.09 10.66 -10.19
CA ALA A 47 9.03 10.48 -11.64
C ALA A 47 8.24 11.61 -12.33
N TYR A 48 7.09 12.02 -11.80
CA TYR A 48 6.31 13.11 -12.38
C TYR A 48 6.98 14.47 -12.20
N LEU A 49 7.61 14.74 -11.07
CA LEU A 49 8.37 15.97 -10.86
C LEU A 49 9.57 16.05 -11.81
N ALA A 50 10.32 14.95 -11.97
CA ALA A 50 11.44 14.88 -12.92
C ALA A 50 10.97 14.98 -14.37
N LYS A 51 9.86 14.33 -14.73
CA LYS A 51 9.21 14.45 -16.07
C LYS A 51 8.81 15.89 -16.41
N ALA A 52 8.47 16.68 -15.37
CA ALA A 52 8.19 18.12 -15.51
C ALA A 52 9.47 18.99 -15.53
N GLY A 53 10.66 18.39 -15.51
CA GLY A 53 11.95 19.08 -15.66
C GLY A 53 12.56 19.57 -14.34
N LEU A 54 12.10 19.11 -13.18
CA LEU A 54 12.73 19.41 -11.90
C LEU A 54 13.93 18.47 -11.66
N LYS A 55 14.97 18.99 -10.98
CA LYS A 55 16.07 18.18 -10.43
C LYS A 55 15.60 17.56 -9.12
N VAL A 56 15.38 16.23 -9.11
CA VAL A 56 14.74 15.52 -8.00
C VAL A 56 15.66 14.44 -7.44
N ALA A 57 15.80 14.40 -6.10
CA ALA A 57 16.36 13.26 -5.37
C ALA A 57 15.26 12.50 -4.61
N VAL A 58 15.34 11.17 -4.65
CA VAL A 58 14.56 10.28 -3.77
C VAL A 58 15.52 9.64 -2.79
N LEU A 59 15.31 9.86 -1.49
CA LEU A 59 16.15 9.34 -0.41
C LEU A 59 15.50 8.11 0.22
N GLU A 60 16.23 7.02 0.34
CA GLU A 60 15.77 5.77 0.94
C GLU A 60 16.70 5.32 2.07
N ARG A 61 16.13 4.98 3.22
CA ARG A 61 16.90 4.55 4.39
C ARG A 61 17.57 3.19 4.24
N ASN A 62 16.94 2.29 3.46
CA ASN A 62 17.45 0.94 3.20
C ASN A 62 18.46 0.94 2.05
N PRO A 63 19.32 -0.09 1.93
CA PRO A 63 20.21 -0.25 0.78
C PRO A 63 19.48 -0.67 -0.50
N TYR A 64 18.16 -0.76 -0.47
CA TYR A 64 17.30 -1.15 -1.59
C TYR A 64 16.00 -0.33 -1.58
N ILE A 65 15.38 -0.19 -2.75
CA ILE A 65 14.14 0.57 -2.97
C ILE A 65 12.91 -0.34 -2.89
N GLY A 66 11.72 0.26 -2.81
CA GLY A 66 10.43 -0.40 -3.00
C GLY A 66 9.52 -0.41 -1.76
N GLY A 67 10.07 -0.26 -0.56
CA GLY A 67 9.26 -0.26 0.66
C GLY A 67 8.41 -1.55 0.78
N ALA A 68 7.09 -1.41 0.89
CA ALA A 68 6.18 -2.55 1.02
C ALA A 68 6.08 -3.45 -0.23
N THR A 69 6.58 -3.02 -1.40
CA THR A 69 6.55 -3.82 -2.63
C THR A 69 7.81 -4.66 -2.84
N VAL A 70 8.81 -4.54 -1.99
CA VAL A 70 10.11 -5.22 -2.16
C VAL A 70 9.95 -6.74 -2.32
N SER A 71 10.69 -7.29 -3.28
CA SER A 71 10.90 -8.73 -3.44
C SER A 71 12.39 -9.01 -3.39
N ARG A 72 12.82 -9.96 -2.53
CA ARG A 72 14.24 -10.27 -2.31
C ARG A 72 14.50 -11.76 -2.17
N GLU A 73 15.69 -12.17 -2.56
CA GLU A 73 16.21 -13.49 -2.22
C GLU A 73 16.62 -13.50 -0.74
N LEU A 74 15.78 -14.11 0.13
CA LEU A 74 16.06 -14.27 1.56
C LEU A 74 16.39 -15.71 1.93
N TYR A 75 16.11 -16.67 1.06
CA TYR A 75 16.56 -18.04 1.13
C TYR A 75 17.09 -18.43 -0.25
N LYS A 76 18.24 -19.08 -0.32
CA LYS A 76 18.98 -19.30 -1.57
C LYS A 76 18.14 -19.91 -2.68
N GLY A 77 17.89 -19.14 -3.73
CA GLY A 77 17.08 -19.52 -4.89
C GLY A 77 15.59 -19.19 -4.75
N TRP A 78 15.13 -18.69 -3.58
CA TRP A 78 13.74 -18.27 -3.40
C TRP A 78 13.63 -16.75 -3.20
N TYR A 79 12.81 -16.12 -4.04
CA TYR A 79 12.48 -14.70 -3.94
C TYR A 79 11.21 -14.50 -3.14
N TYR A 80 11.32 -13.85 -1.99
CA TYR A 80 10.24 -13.60 -1.05
C TYR A 80 9.64 -12.22 -1.23
N LEU A 81 8.33 -12.11 -0.97
CA LEU A 81 7.54 -10.89 -1.06
C LEU A 81 7.45 -10.25 0.32
N ASN A 82 8.05 -9.06 0.52
CA ASN A 82 8.15 -8.43 1.85
C ASN A 82 6.79 -8.21 2.51
N CYS A 83 5.88 -7.48 1.84
CA CYS A 83 4.54 -7.18 2.35
C CYS A 83 3.49 -7.43 1.27
N SER A 84 3.41 -6.61 0.22
CA SER A 84 2.45 -6.82 -0.87
C SER A 84 2.80 -8.08 -1.67
N TYR A 85 1.77 -8.78 -2.13
CA TYR A 85 1.92 -10.08 -2.82
C TYR A 85 1.10 -10.16 -4.10
N VAL A 86 0.13 -9.26 -4.28
CA VAL A 86 -0.73 -9.20 -5.46
C VAL A 86 -0.88 -7.75 -5.94
N SER A 87 -1.18 -7.57 -7.23
CA SER A 87 -1.39 -6.29 -7.88
C SER A 87 -2.79 -6.20 -8.47
N SER A 88 -3.53 -5.17 -8.12
CA SER A 88 -4.82 -4.82 -8.70
C SER A 88 -4.97 -3.32 -8.84
N LEU A 89 -4.63 -2.58 -7.79
CA LEU A 89 -4.95 -1.16 -7.64
C LEU A 89 -4.00 -0.22 -8.36
N LEU A 90 -2.85 -0.69 -8.88
CA LEU A 90 -1.92 0.16 -9.65
C LEU A 90 -2.67 0.82 -10.81
N ARG A 91 -2.65 2.14 -10.84
CA ARG A 91 -3.47 2.90 -11.79
C ARG A 91 -2.99 2.69 -13.23
N PRO A 92 -3.87 2.20 -14.14
CA PRO A 92 -3.51 1.99 -15.55
C PRO A 92 -3.06 3.27 -16.24
N GLU A 93 -3.61 4.42 -15.83
CA GLU A 93 -3.25 5.74 -16.33
C GLU A 93 -1.77 6.05 -16.07
N ILE A 94 -1.30 5.77 -14.83
CA ILE A 94 0.11 5.94 -14.42
C ILE A 94 1.01 4.93 -15.14
N THR A 95 0.56 3.67 -15.23
CA THR A 95 1.30 2.60 -15.94
C THR A 95 1.57 2.97 -17.39
N ARG A 96 0.58 3.54 -18.09
CA ARG A 96 0.71 3.99 -19.48
C ARG A 96 1.56 5.25 -19.61
N ASP A 97 1.30 6.25 -18.77
CA ASP A 97 1.95 7.55 -18.87
C ASP A 97 3.44 7.52 -18.51
N LEU A 98 3.83 6.72 -17.53
CA LEU A 98 5.23 6.46 -17.18
C LEU A 98 5.86 5.31 -17.98
N GLU A 99 5.13 4.74 -18.96
CA GLU A 99 5.58 3.65 -19.85
C GLU A 99 6.18 2.45 -19.09
N LEU A 100 5.60 2.08 -17.92
CA LEU A 100 6.16 1.06 -17.03
C LEU A 100 6.43 -0.29 -17.71
N PRO A 101 5.64 -0.76 -18.72
CA PRO A 101 5.97 -1.97 -19.48
C PRO A 101 7.31 -1.86 -20.23
N ARG A 102 7.69 -0.68 -20.75
CA ARG A 102 9.02 -0.45 -21.36
C ARG A 102 10.15 -0.54 -20.34
N HIS A 103 9.83 -0.30 -19.09
CA HIS A 103 10.75 -0.42 -17.96
C HIS A 103 10.73 -1.81 -17.29
N GLY A 104 10.00 -2.78 -17.91
CA GLY A 104 10.00 -4.20 -17.53
C GLY A 104 8.82 -4.65 -16.68
N LEU A 105 7.82 -3.79 -16.40
CA LEU A 105 6.64 -4.23 -15.67
C LEU A 105 5.76 -5.14 -16.52
N GLN A 106 5.49 -6.32 -16.01
CA GLN A 106 4.51 -7.25 -16.57
C GLN A 106 3.62 -7.78 -15.43
N VAL A 107 2.33 -7.48 -15.46
CA VAL A 107 1.34 -8.03 -14.52
C VAL A 107 0.54 -9.10 -15.24
N VAL A 108 0.47 -10.30 -14.64
CA VAL A 108 -0.27 -11.44 -15.17
C VAL A 108 -1.56 -11.59 -14.36
N PRO A 109 -2.75 -11.45 -14.96
CA PRO A 109 -4.00 -11.63 -14.23
C PRO A 109 -4.20 -13.09 -13.82
N PHE A 110 -4.82 -13.32 -12.65
CA PHE A 110 -5.25 -14.67 -12.28
C PHE A 110 -6.63 -14.97 -12.87
N GLY A 111 -6.89 -16.28 -13.07
CA GLY A 111 -8.18 -16.78 -13.56
C GLY A 111 -9.22 -17.04 -12.47
N GLY A 112 -8.92 -16.69 -11.20
CA GLY A 112 -9.78 -16.96 -10.05
C GLY A 112 -8.98 -17.37 -8.82
N GLY A 113 -9.66 -17.87 -7.79
CA GLY A 113 -9.09 -18.34 -6.53
C GLY A 113 -9.99 -19.39 -5.87
N ALA A 114 -9.67 -19.82 -4.65
CA ALA A 114 -10.46 -20.81 -3.93
C ALA A 114 -10.52 -20.55 -2.43
N THR A 115 -11.66 -20.84 -1.80
CA THR A 115 -11.80 -20.91 -0.35
C THR A 115 -12.03 -22.37 0.06
N PHE A 116 -11.11 -22.92 0.85
CA PHE A 116 -11.19 -24.29 1.34
C PHE A 116 -12.09 -24.39 2.57
N MET A 117 -12.89 -25.46 2.62
CA MET A 117 -13.83 -25.75 3.70
C MET A 117 -13.33 -26.87 4.60
N ARG A 118 -13.68 -26.82 5.89
CA ARG A 118 -13.28 -27.85 6.87
C ARG A 118 -13.80 -29.27 6.56
N ASN A 119 -14.88 -29.35 5.80
CA ASN A 119 -15.46 -30.65 5.39
C ASN A 119 -14.71 -31.32 4.22
N GLY A 120 -13.62 -30.71 3.71
CA GLY A 120 -12.82 -31.21 2.59
C GLY A 120 -13.33 -30.76 1.22
N ASP A 121 -14.38 -29.94 1.16
CA ASP A 121 -14.85 -29.27 -0.08
C ASP A 121 -14.17 -27.89 -0.22
N TYR A 122 -14.45 -27.19 -1.33
CA TYR A 122 -13.98 -25.83 -1.57
C TYR A 122 -15.04 -25.05 -2.35
N PHE A 123 -14.96 -23.72 -2.28
CA PHE A 123 -15.63 -22.81 -3.19
C PHE A 123 -14.60 -22.19 -4.15
N GLY A 124 -14.82 -22.33 -5.46
CA GLY A 124 -13.96 -21.78 -6.50
C GLY A 124 -14.52 -20.47 -7.09
N SER A 125 -13.73 -19.42 -7.07
CA SER A 125 -14.04 -18.18 -7.78
C SER A 125 -13.41 -18.20 -9.17
N TYR A 126 -14.15 -17.85 -10.21
CA TYR A 126 -13.69 -17.86 -11.59
C TYR A 126 -13.95 -16.52 -12.27
N SER A 127 -13.03 -16.07 -13.12
CA SER A 127 -13.21 -14.90 -13.97
C SER A 127 -14.23 -15.13 -15.11
N ASP A 128 -14.46 -16.39 -15.50
CA ASP A 128 -15.52 -16.76 -16.42
C ASP A 128 -16.88 -16.80 -15.70
N HIS A 129 -17.82 -15.96 -16.14
CA HIS A 129 -19.13 -15.78 -15.53
C HIS A 129 -19.91 -17.09 -15.42
N ASP A 130 -19.98 -17.88 -16.49
CA ASP A 130 -20.79 -19.10 -16.51
C ASP A 130 -20.20 -20.19 -15.61
N ARG A 131 -18.89 -20.27 -15.51
CA ARG A 131 -18.22 -21.17 -14.57
C ARG A 131 -18.46 -20.73 -13.13
N HIS A 132 -18.35 -19.41 -12.87
CA HIS A 132 -18.57 -18.85 -11.55
C HIS A 132 -20.03 -19.05 -11.10
N TYR A 133 -21.00 -18.79 -11.98
CA TYR A 133 -22.42 -19.05 -11.72
C TYR A 133 -22.66 -20.52 -11.36
N ARG A 134 -22.12 -21.48 -12.16
CA ARG A 134 -22.25 -22.92 -11.87
C ARG A 134 -21.61 -23.31 -10.55
N GLU A 135 -20.49 -22.71 -10.19
CA GLU A 135 -19.82 -22.97 -8.92
C GLU A 135 -20.64 -22.46 -7.74
N ILE A 136 -21.18 -21.24 -7.82
CA ILE A 136 -22.10 -20.73 -6.79
C ILE A 136 -23.34 -21.65 -6.69
N ALA A 137 -23.92 -22.05 -7.86
CA ALA A 137 -25.09 -22.92 -7.91
C ALA A 137 -24.84 -24.32 -7.33
N ARG A 138 -23.58 -24.79 -7.29
CA ARG A 138 -23.18 -26.04 -6.63
C ARG A 138 -23.43 -25.96 -5.12
N HIS A 139 -23.31 -24.80 -4.51
CA HIS A 139 -23.56 -24.54 -3.10
C HIS A 139 -25.01 -24.06 -2.87
N SER A 140 -25.48 -23.06 -3.64
CA SER A 140 -26.83 -22.50 -3.55
C SER A 140 -27.31 -21.92 -4.88
N LYS A 141 -28.43 -22.46 -5.42
CA LYS A 141 -29.08 -21.87 -6.60
C LYS A 141 -29.63 -20.48 -6.33
N LYS A 142 -30.06 -20.20 -5.10
CA LYS A 142 -30.56 -18.90 -4.69
C LYS A 142 -29.44 -17.86 -4.76
N ASP A 143 -28.27 -18.19 -4.24
CA ASP A 143 -27.10 -17.31 -4.27
C ASP A 143 -26.61 -17.09 -5.69
N ALA A 144 -26.60 -18.12 -6.54
CA ALA A 144 -26.25 -17.96 -7.96
C ALA A 144 -27.18 -16.97 -8.67
N ASN A 145 -28.48 -17.03 -8.41
CA ASN A 145 -29.44 -16.09 -8.98
C ASN A 145 -29.32 -14.66 -8.42
N ALA A 146 -28.75 -14.49 -7.22
CA ALA A 146 -28.53 -13.19 -6.60
C ALA A 146 -27.21 -12.54 -7.04
N TYR A 147 -26.27 -13.33 -7.56
CA TYR A 147 -24.90 -12.88 -7.86
C TYR A 147 -24.85 -11.71 -8.85
N ASP A 148 -25.64 -11.75 -9.92
CA ASP A 148 -25.63 -10.67 -10.93
C ASP A 148 -26.10 -9.34 -10.35
N ARG A 149 -27.08 -9.37 -9.43
CA ARG A 149 -27.51 -8.16 -8.72
C ARG A 149 -26.39 -7.63 -7.82
N TYR A 150 -25.75 -8.49 -7.03
CA TYR A 150 -24.59 -8.11 -6.21
C TYR A 150 -23.47 -7.49 -7.05
N ALA A 151 -23.12 -8.13 -8.18
CA ALA A 151 -22.06 -7.66 -9.08
C ALA A 151 -22.42 -6.29 -9.71
N ALA A 152 -23.69 -6.10 -10.11
CA ALA A 152 -24.17 -4.85 -10.67
C ALA A 152 -24.14 -3.71 -9.65
N ASP A 153 -24.59 -3.96 -8.42
CA ASP A 153 -24.63 -2.96 -7.34
C ASP A 153 -23.20 -2.56 -6.91
N THR A 154 -22.31 -3.53 -6.71
CA THR A 154 -20.91 -3.27 -6.39
C THR A 154 -20.18 -2.53 -7.54
N SER A 155 -20.46 -2.90 -8.80
CA SER A 155 -19.91 -2.20 -9.96
C SER A 155 -20.40 -0.76 -10.08
N ARG A 156 -21.63 -0.47 -9.67
CA ARG A 156 -22.17 0.91 -9.62
C ARG A 156 -21.36 1.75 -8.65
N GLN A 157 -21.07 1.24 -7.44
CA GLN A 157 -20.24 1.92 -6.45
C GLN A 157 -18.80 2.11 -6.95
N THR A 158 -18.22 1.11 -7.62
CA THR A 158 -16.89 1.19 -8.22
C THR A 158 -16.82 2.31 -9.26
N ARG A 159 -17.81 2.40 -10.18
CA ARG A 159 -17.87 3.46 -11.21
C ARG A 159 -18.01 4.85 -10.61
N LEU A 160 -18.67 4.98 -9.47
CA LEU A 160 -18.82 6.25 -8.78
C LEU A 160 -17.50 6.75 -8.20
N ILE A 161 -16.74 5.89 -7.53
CA ILE A 161 -15.56 6.29 -6.73
C ILE A 161 -14.26 6.27 -7.54
N ARG A 162 -14.10 5.31 -8.45
CA ARG A 162 -12.85 5.10 -9.19
C ARG A 162 -12.31 6.37 -9.89
N PRO A 163 -13.12 7.26 -10.49
CA PRO A 163 -12.62 8.51 -11.08
C PRO A 163 -11.95 9.46 -10.08
N PHE A 164 -12.30 9.37 -8.80
CA PHE A 164 -11.73 10.24 -7.77
C PHE A 164 -10.36 9.77 -7.24
N LEU A 165 -9.93 8.54 -7.56
CA LEU A 165 -8.63 8.03 -7.14
C LEU A 165 -7.45 8.87 -7.69
N LEU A 166 -7.59 9.42 -8.90
CA LEU A 166 -6.60 10.29 -9.54
C LEU A 166 -6.99 11.77 -9.51
N LYS A 167 -7.80 12.19 -8.54
CA LYS A 167 -8.14 13.59 -8.29
C LYS A 167 -7.68 14.00 -6.91
N THR A 168 -7.37 15.27 -6.74
CA THR A 168 -7.18 15.84 -5.41
C THR A 168 -8.53 15.90 -4.70
N ALA A 169 -8.59 15.48 -3.43
CA ALA A 169 -9.82 15.63 -2.66
C ALA A 169 -10.19 17.12 -2.54
N PRO A 170 -11.43 17.53 -2.88
CA PRO A 170 -11.82 18.93 -2.77
C PRO A 170 -11.79 19.39 -1.30
N ASP A 171 -11.49 20.66 -1.07
CA ASP A 171 -11.55 21.24 0.26
C ASP A 171 -12.97 21.82 0.51
N PRO A 172 -13.80 21.19 1.36
CA PRO A 172 -15.17 21.65 1.60
C PRO A 172 -15.24 22.95 2.41
N THR A 173 -14.11 23.42 2.96
CA THR A 173 -14.03 24.66 3.75
C THR A 173 -13.48 25.84 2.97
N SER A 174 -12.95 25.61 1.77
CA SER A 174 -12.37 26.64 0.92
C SER A 174 -13.43 27.41 0.13
N LEU A 175 -13.32 28.72 0.12
CA LEU A 175 -14.17 29.60 -0.71
C LEU A 175 -13.48 30.02 -2.02
N LYS A 176 -12.31 29.46 -2.34
CA LYS A 176 -11.64 29.75 -3.61
C LYS A 176 -12.49 29.21 -4.77
N PRO A 177 -12.61 29.96 -5.90
CA PRO A 177 -13.45 29.56 -7.03
C PRO A 177 -13.17 28.15 -7.55
N ARG A 178 -11.91 27.74 -7.56
CA ARG A 178 -11.50 26.40 -7.96
C ARG A 178 -12.01 25.32 -7.02
N ASP A 179 -11.73 25.47 -5.72
CA ASP A 179 -12.13 24.46 -4.71
C ASP A 179 -13.66 24.29 -4.67
N LEU A 180 -14.40 25.40 -4.88
CA LEU A 180 -15.85 25.37 -5.03
C LEU A 180 -16.29 24.61 -6.29
N LYS A 181 -15.59 24.80 -7.43
CA LYS A 181 -15.86 24.06 -8.65
C LYS A 181 -15.59 22.57 -8.45
N ASP A 182 -14.42 22.20 -7.92
CA ASP A 182 -14.06 20.81 -7.64
C ASP A 182 -15.06 20.14 -6.69
N LEU A 183 -15.56 20.88 -5.69
CA LEU A 183 -16.60 20.43 -4.78
C LEU A 183 -17.95 20.23 -5.49
N LEU A 184 -18.34 21.15 -6.39
CA LEU A 184 -19.55 21.01 -7.19
C LEU A 184 -19.46 19.82 -8.15
N ASP A 185 -18.34 19.61 -8.82
CA ASP A 185 -18.10 18.46 -9.68
C ASP A 185 -18.14 17.14 -8.91
N PHE A 186 -17.55 17.13 -7.71
CA PHE A 186 -17.65 16.00 -6.79
C PHE A 186 -19.10 15.73 -6.40
N ALA A 187 -19.82 16.73 -5.89
CA ALA A 187 -21.20 16.62 -5.48
C ALA A 187 -22.13 16.24 -6.65
N GLY A 188 -21.86 16.76 -7.84
CA GLY A 188 -22.61 16.46 -9.08
C GLY A 188 -22.57 14.98 -9.43
N SER A 189 -21.46 14.29 -9.16
CA SER A 189 -21.34 12.85 -9.40
C SER A 189 -22.28 12.03 -8.49
N PHE A 190 -22.56 12.51 -7.28
CA PHE A 190 -23.50 11.87 -6.35
C PHE A 190 -24.95 12.23 -6.64
N THR A 191 -25.23 13.49 -6.97
CA THR A 191 -26.60 13.93 -7.31
C THR A 191 -27.10 13.29 -8.60
N ALA A 192 -26.19 12.92 -9.53
CA ALA A 192 -26.53 12.17 -10.74
C ALA A 192 -27.09 10.76 -10.46
N LEU A 193 -26.91 10.21 -9.25
CA LEU A 193 -27.47 8.91 -8.84
C LEU A 193 -28.98 8.97 -8.57
N GLY A 194 -29.55 10.16 -8.41
CA GLY A 194 -30.90 10.34 -7.90
C GLY A 194 -31.02 10.06 -6.39
N GLU A 195 -32.21 10.20 -5.84
CA GLU A 195 -32.43 10.05 -4.39
C GLU A 195 -32.15 8.62 -3.91
N GLU A 196 -32.72 7.62 -4.58
CA GLU A 196 -32.55 6.21 -4.22
C GLU A 196 -31.07 5.78 -4.30
N GLY A 197 -30.39 6.10 -5.41
CA GLY A 197 -28.96 5.76 -5.57
C GLY A 197 -28.04 6.45 -4.57
N LEU A 198 -28.38 7.67 -4.13
CA LEU A 198 -27.64 8.37 -3.08
C LEU A 198 -27.83 7.68 -1.72
N LEU A 199 -29.06 7.32 -1.36
CA LEU A 199 -29.36 6.60 -0.11
C LEU A 199 -28.69 5.23 -0.07
N ASP A 200 -28.73 4.48 -1.18
CA ASP A 200 -28.03 3.20 -1.33
C ASP A 200 -26.52 3.35 -1.16
N THR A 201 -25.95 4.42 -1.71
CA THR A 201 -24.52 4.70 -1.57
C THR A 201 -24.12 5.00 -0.13
N ILE A 202 -24.89 5.83 0.58
CA ILE A 202 -24.67 6.13 1.99
C ILE A 202 -24.78 4.85 2.83
N LYS A 203 -25.83 4.06 2.60
CA LYS A 203 -26.02 2.76 3.28
C LYS A 203 -24.83 1.84 3.03
N PHE A 204 -24.44 1.64 1.78
CA PHE A 204 -23.30 0.79 1.41
C PHE A 204 -22.01 1.23 2.10
N TRP A 205 -21.68 2.52 2.06
CA TRP A 205 -20.42 3.01 2.63
C TRP A 205 -20.36 2.92 4.14
N THR A 206 -21.51 2.94 4.83
CA THR A 206 -21.58 2.84 6.30
C THR A 206 -21.82 1.42 6.79
N ALA A 207 -22.26 0.51 5.92
CA ALA A 207 -22.53 -0.88 6.26
C ALA A 207 -21.25 -1.65 6.61
N SER A 208 -21.43 -2.73 7.40
CA SER A 208 -20.42 -3.78 7.49
C SER A 208 -20.43 -4.64 6.22
N VAL A 209 -19.30 -5.27 5.89
CA VAL A 209 -19.25 -6.20 4.75
C VAL A 209 -20.13 -7.42 5.00
N GLY A 210 -20.23 -7.90 6.24
CA GLY A 210 -21.10 -9.01 6.61
C GLY A 210 -22.57 -8.70 6.39
N ASP A 211 -23.06 -7.52 6.85
CA ASP A 211 -24.44 -7.10 6.64
C ASP A 211 -24.75 -6.89 5.15
N TYR A 212 -23.83 -6.26 4.42
CA TYR A 212 -23.98 -6.07 2.98
C TYR A 212 -24.10 -7.40 2.22
N LEU A 213 -23.25 -8.37 2.50
CA LEU A 213 -23.29 -9.68 1.85
C LEU A 213 -24.52 -10.51 2.25
N ASN A 214 -25.02 -10.35 3.49
CA ASN A 214 -26.25 -11.01 3.95
C ASN A 214 -27.50 -10.55 3.19
N GLU A 215 -27.50 -9.39 2.52
CA GLU A 215 -28.61 -8.94 1.67
C GLU A 215 -28.74 -9.76 0.37
N TYR A 216 -27.67 -10.43 -0.05
CA TYR A 216 -27.62 -11.18 -1.31
C TYR A 216 -27.53 -12.69 -1.11
N PHE A 217 -26.71 -13.15 -0.15
CA PHE A 217 -26.29 -14.54 -0.05
C PHE A 217 -26.71 -15.19 1.28
N GLU A 218 -27.04 -16.49 1.19
CA GLU A 218 -27.31 -17.30 2.38
C GLU A 218 -26.14 -18.23 2.74
N THR A 219 -25.28 -18.58 1.77
CA THR A 219 -24.20 -19.56 1.94
C THR A 219 -22.96 -18.95 2.57
N ASP A 220 -22.53 -19.49 3.71
CA ASP A 220 -21.42 -18.92 4.49
C ASP A 220 -20.10 -18.88 3.75
N VAL A 221 -19.72 -19.94 3.03
CA VAL A 221 -18.42 -19.96 2.30
C VAL A 221 -18.39 -18.90 1.19
N ILE A 222 -19.51 -18.62 0.51
CA ILE A 222 -19.60 -17.59 -0.52
C ILE A 222 -19.41 -16.21 0.11
N LYS A 223 -20.11 -15.94 1.21
CA LYS A 223 -19.97 -14.70 1.96
C LYS A 223 -18.55 -14.52 2.49
N ALA A 224 -17.97 -15.56 3.08
CA ALA A 224 -16.62 -15.53 3.65
C ALA A 224 -15.54 -15.28 2.58
N HIS A 225 -15.67 -15.90 1.40
CA HIS A 225 -14.78 -15.65 0.26
C HIS A 225 -14.77 -14.16 -0.13
N MET A 226 -15.96 -13.56 -0.26
CA MET A 226 -16.07 -12.15 -0.65
C MET A 226 -15.68 -11.20 0.49
N ALA A 227 -16.03 -11.53 1.74
CA ALA A 227 -15.78 -10.70 2.90
C ALA A 227 -14.29 -10.49 3.20
N GLY A 228 -13.42 -11.42 2.78
CA GLY A 228 -11.98 -11.27 2.90
C GLY A 228 -11.49 -9.93 2.36
N SER A 229 -11.95 -9.52 1.18
CA SER A 229 -11.63 -8.20 0.61
C SER A 229 -12.14 -7.00 1.44
N GLY A 230 -13.09 -7.21 2.35
CA GLY A 230 -13.63 -6.17 3.26
C GLY A 230 -12.81 -5.97 4.53
N ILE A 231 -11.88 -6.87 4.83
CA ILE A 231 -11.08 -6.81 6.06
C ILE A 231 -9.58 -6.68 5.82
N ILE A 232 -9.05 -7.11 4.67
CA ILE A 232 -7.61 -7.11 4.38
C ILE A 232 -6.96 -5.77 4.77
N GLY A 233 -5.95 -5.88 5.63
CA GLY A 233 -5.10 -4.76 6.05
C GLY A 233 -5.73 -3.77 7.02
N THR A 234 -6.97 -4.00 7.48
CA THR A 234 -7.67 -3.14 8.43
C THR A 234 -7.72 -3.76 9.83
N ALA A 235 -7.73 -2.94 10.86
CA ALA A 235 -8.00 -3.34 12.24
C ALA A 235 -9.52 -3.33 12.51
N LEU A 236 -10.29 -3.99 11.63
CA LEU A 236 -11.75 -4.08 11.63
C LEU A 236 -12.18 -5.52 11.32
N GLY A 237 -13.26 -5.98 11.95
CA GLY A 237 -13.88 -7.28 11.67
C GLY A 237 -14.97 -7.18 10.58
N VAL A 238 -15.49 -8.33 10.14
CA VAL A 238 -16.49 -8.39 9.06
C VAL A 238 -17.81 -7.70 9.39
N TYR A 239 -18.12 -7.53 10.68
CA TYR A 239 -19.30 -6.78 11.15
C TYR A 239 -18.97 -5.36 11.63
N SER A 240 -17.75 -4.88 11.44
CA SER A 240 -17.40 -3.50 11.73
C SER A 240 -17.99 -2.55 10.68
N PRO A 241 -18.62 -1.41 11.08
CA PRO A 241 -19.17 -0.43 10.15
C PRO A 241 -18.10 0.11 9.18
N GLY A 242 -18.48 0.31 7.91
CA GLY A 242 -17.61 0.83 6.86
C GLY A 242 -16.75 -0.22 6.15
N THR A 243 -16.79 -1.49 6.55
CA THR A 243 -16.02 -2.56 5.88
C THR A 243 -16.56 -2.92 4.49
N ALA A 244 -17.81 -2.58 4.16
CA ALA A 244 -18.30 -2.64 2.78
C ALA A 244 -17.56 -1.66 1.86
N TYR A 245 -17.11 -0.49 2.36
CA TYR A 245 -16.24 0.40 1.59
C TYR A 245 -14.82 -0.18 1.43
N VAL A 246 -14.31 -0.92 2.41
CA VAL A 246 -13.02 -1.61 2.28
C VAL A 246 -13.09 -2.69 1.18
N LEU A 247 -14.19 -3.44 1.11
CA LEU A 247 -14.47 -4.35 0.00
C LEU A 247 -14.42 -3.61 -1.35
N LEU A 248 -15.13 -2.48 -1.45
CA LEU A 248 -15.12 -1.64 -2.64
C LEU A 248 -13.72 -1.19 -3.02
N HIS A 249 -12.91 -0.77 -2.04
CA HIS A 249 -11.54 -0.34 -2.25
C HIS A 249 -10.72 -1.40 -2.99
N HIS A 250 -10.84 -2.67 -2.62
CA HIS A 250 -10.16 -3.78 -3.30
C HIS A 250 -10.75 -4.11 -4.68
N TYR A 251 -12.01 -3.73 -4.96
CA TYR A 251 -12.67 -3.96 -6.25
C TYR A 251 -12.47 -2.81 -7.26
N MET A 252 -11.81 -1.71 -6.87
CA MET A 252 -11.50 -0.57 -7.75
C MET A 252 -10.28 -0.77 -8.65
N GLY A 253 -9.60 -1.92 -8.54
CA GLY A 253 -8.43 -2.25 -9.34
C GLY A 253 -8.74 -2.50 -10.80
N ASP A 254 -7.69 -2.66 -11.59
CA ASP A 254 -7.78 -2.92 -13.03
C ASP A 254 -6.49 -3.59 -13.52
N VAL A 255 -6.61 -4.79 -14.04
CA VAL A 255 -5.50 -5.48 -14.73
C VAL A 255 -5.93 -5.74 -16.15
N ASP A 256 -5.19 -5.23 -17.12
CA ASP A 256 -5.44 -5.36 -18.57
C ASP A 256 -6.85 -4.92 -19.01
N GLY A 257 -7.39 -3.87 -18.38
CA GLY A 257 -8.72 -3.34 -18.70
C GLY A 257 -9.89 -4.08 -18.02
N ASN A 258 -9.59 -5.10 -17.22
CA ASN A 258 -10.60 -5.84 -16.45
C ASN A 258 -10.74 -5.22 -15.05
N VAL A 259 -11.78 -4.44 -14.84
CA VAL A 259 -12.05 -3.79 -13.54
C VAL A 259 -12.39 -4.85 -12.49
N GLY A 260 -11.78 -4.73 -11.30
CA GLY A 260 -11.94 -5.67 -10.20
C GLY A 260 -11.03 -6.90 -10.28
N SER A 261 -10.25 -7.07 -11.36
CA SER A 261 -9.34 -8.19 -11.49
C SER A 261 -8.05 -7.98 -10.70
N TRP A 262 -7.44 -9.09 -10.33
CA TRP A 262 -6.17 -9.17 -9.62
C TRP A 262 -5.13 -9.91 -10.43
N GLY A 263 -3.87 -9.64 -10.19
CA GLY A 263 -2.77 -10.28 -10.90
C GLY A 263 -1.48 -10.31 -10.09
N PHE A 264 -0.46 -10.92 -10.67
CA PHE A 264 0.87 -11.02 -10.12
C PHE A 264 1.89 -10.33 -11.02
N ALA A 265 2.74 -9.49 -10.45
CA ALA A 265 3.84 -8.88 -11.19
C ALA A 265 5.00 -9.88 -11.33
N ARG A 266 5.44 -10.18 -12.56
CA ARG A 266 6.60 -11.04 -12.80
C ARG A 266 7.87 -10.45 -12.19
N GLY A 267 8.65 -11.26 -11.53
CA GLY A 267 9.77 -10.86 -10.69
C GLY A 267 9.33 -10.48 -9.26
N GLY A 268 8.06 -10.73 -8.91
CA GLY A 268 7.46 -10.32 -7.65
C GLY A 268 6.98 -8.87 -7.67
N MET A 269 6.39 -8.44 -6.57
CA MET A 269 5.86 -7.07 -6.44
C MET A 269 6.96 -6.00 -6.53
N GLY A 270 8.23 -6.36 -6.28
CA GLY A 270 9.40 -5.50 -6.47
C GLY A 270 9.52 -4.96 -7.89
N ALA A 271 9.05 -5.69 -8.89
CA ALA A 271 9.05 -5.25 -10.29
C ALA A 271 8.28 -3.93 -10.52
N ILE A 272 7.29 -3.62 -9.67
CA ILE A 272 6.58 -2.33 -9.71
C ILE A 272 7.52 -1.19 -9.32
N ALA A 273 8.21 -1.32 -8.19
CA ALA A 273 9.16 -0.30 -7.74
C ALA A 273 10.35 -0.18 -8.70
N ASP A 274 10.85 -1.29 -9.22
CA ASP A 274 11.95 -1.32 -10.19
C ASP A 274 11.57 -0.59 -11.49
N SER A 275 10.37 -0.82 -12.02
CA SER A 275 9.91 -0.15 -13.23
C SER A 275 9.70 1.36 -13.00
N LEU A 276 9.12 1.75 -11.85
CA LEU A 276 8.97 3.15 -11.45
C LEU A 276 10.33 3.83 -11.28
N SER A 277 11.32 3.14 -10.68
CA SER A 277 12.67 3.68 -10.50
C SER A 277 13.39 3.90 -11.82
N LYS A 278 13.23 2.98 -12.78
CA LYS A 278 13.79 3.11 -14.13
C LYS A 278 13.12 4.26 -14.88
N ALA A 279 11.80 4.40 -14.80
CA ALA A 279 11.08 5.54 -15.35
C ALA A 279 11.58 6.86 -14.74
N PHE A 280 11.68 6.95 -13.42
CA PHE A 280 12.20 8.12 -12.71
C PHE A 280 13.61 8.50 -13.18
N ARG A 281 14.53 7.53 -13.23
CA ARG A 281 15.90 7.75 -13.72
C ARG A 281 15.96 8.16 -15.18
N SER A 282 15.05 7.67 -16.02
CA SER A 282 14.98 8.06 -17.44
C SER A 282 14.62 9.53 -17.63
N PHE A 283 13.95 10.14 -16.65
CA PHE A 283 13.67 11.59 -16.60
C PHE A 283 14.76 12.40 -15.89
N GLY A 284 15.91 11.79 -15.54
CA GLY A 284 17.03 12.44 -14.87
C GLY A 284 16.95 12.48 -13.35
N GLY A 285 16.04 11.72 -12.75
CA GLY A 285 15.92 11.62 -11.29
C GLY A 285 17.04 10.79 -10.64
N GLU A 286 17.40 11.13 -9.41
CA GLU A 286 18.42 10.48 -8.62
C GLU A 286 17.84 9.74 -7.42
N ILE A 287 18.28 8.50 -7.17
CA ILE A 287 17.90 7.71 -6.00
C ILE A 287 19.14 7.47 -5.15
N ILE A 288 19.05 7.83 -3.88
CA ILE A 288 20.12 7.72 -2.90
C ILE A 288 19.64 6.77 -1.80
N CYS A 289 20.20 5.56 -1.77
CA CYS A 289 19.97 4.58 -0.71
C CYS A 289 20.89 4.81 0.48
N ASP A 290 20.66 4.09 1.60
CA ASP A 290 21.36 4.27 2.88
C ASP A 290 21.27 5.72 3.42
N ALA A 291 20.25 6.47 2.97
CA ALA A 291 19.98 7.86 3.29
C ALA A 291 18.82 7.97 4.30
N ASN A 292 19.09 7.63 5.55
CA ASN A 292 18.10 7.67 6.62
C ASN A 292 17.88 9.12 7.11
N VAL A 293 16.77 9.73 6.67
CA VAL A 293 16.40 11.10 7.08
C VAL A 293 16.06 11.12 8.56
N ASP A 294 16.69 12.03 9.30
CA ASP A 294 16.47 12.29 10.72
C ASP A 294 15.55 13.48 10.95
N GLU A 295 15.75 14.58 10.20
CA GLU A 295 14.98 15.81 10.38
C GLU A 295 14.76 16.54 9.04
N ILE A 296 13.60 17.18 8.91
CA ILE A 296 13.32 18.17 7.85
C ILE A 296 13.87 19.53 8.28
N ILE A 297 14.78 20.10 7.50
CA ILE A 297 15.37 21.42 7.77
C ILE A 297 14.36 22.49 7.45
N VAL A 298 13.95 23.27 8.48
CA VAL A 298 13.01 24.38 8.35
C VAL A 298 13.69 25.69 8.67
N LYS A 299 13.59 26.68 7.76
CA LYS A 299 14.09 28.05 7.98
C LYS A 299 13.02 29.06 7.59
N GLY A 300 12.64 29.94 8.54
CA GLY A 300 11.63 30.96 8.30
C GLY A 300 10.24 30.41 7.94
N GLY A 301 9.84 29.28 8.52
CA GLY A 301 8.55 28.62 8.26
C GLY A 301 8.45 27.91 6.89
N ARG A 302 9.60 27.65 6.27
CA ARG A 302 9.70 26.98 4.97
C ARG A 302 10.68 25.81 5.05
N ALA A 303 10.32 24.67 4.47
CA ALA A 303 11.24 23.56 4.24
C ALA A 303 12.38 24.00 3.32
N LYS A 304 13.60 23.58 3.65
CA LYS A 304 14.83 23.90 2.93
C LYS A 304 15.69 22.69 2.61
N GLY A 305 15.28 21.52 3.03
CA GLY A 305 16.00 20.28 2.83
C GLY A 305 15.78 19.30 3.96
N VAL A 306 16.67 18.35 4.07
CA VAL A 306 16.68 17.31 5.09
C VAL A 306 18.08 17.07 5.63
N ALA A 307 18.18 16.70 6.91
CA ALA A 307 19.37 16.17 7.55
C ALA A 307 19.24 14.66 7.71
N LEU A 308 20.32 13.92 7.44
CA LEU A 308 20.40 12.49 7.65
C LEU A 308 20.96 12.14 9.03
N LYS A 309 20.69 10.93 9.50
CA LYS A 309 21.25 10.42 10.77
C LYS A 309 22.78 10.34 10.82
N ASN A 310 23.44 10.28 9.67
CA ASN A 310 24.91 10.31 9.57
C ASN A 310 25.50 11.73 9.56
N GLY A 311 24.66 12.76 9.59
CA GLY A 311 25.03 14.17 9.60
C GLY A 311 25.11 14.83 8.22
N ASP A 312 24.89 14.09 7.12
CA ASP A 312 24.80 14.68 5.78
C ASP A 312 23.54 15.51 5.62
N GLU A 313 23.61 16.60 4.86
CA GLU A 313 22.46 17.45 4.56
C GLU A 313 22.23 17.54 3.06
N TYR A 314 20.96 17.51 2.67
CA TYR A 314 20.49 17.71 1.30
C TYR A 314 19.52 18.87 1.26
N TYR A 315 19.70 19.77 0.30
CA TYR A 315 18.92 21.01 0.22
C TYR A 315 17.98 21.02 -0.97
N ALA A 316 16.74 21.49 -0.73
CA ALA A 316 15.74 21.72 -1.76
C ALA A 316 14.67 22.71 -1.26
N ASP A 317 14.03 23.43 -2.19
CA ASP A 317 12.88 24.28 -1.84
C ASP A 317 11.58 23.51 -1.64
N ILE A 318 11.55 22.24 -2.07
CA ILE A 318 10.42 21.31 -1.94
C ILE A 318 10.90 20.03 -1.24
N VAL A 319 10.21 19.67 -0.16
CA VAL A 319 10.41 18.40 0.55
C VAL A 319 9.09 17.64 0.57
N VAL A 320 9.11 16.41 0.07
CA VAL A 320 7.93 15.54 -0.03
C VAL A 320 8.12 14.32 0.83
N SER A 321 7.25 14.12 1.81
CA SER A 321 7.30 12.91 2.65
C SER A 321 6.43 11.80 2.06
N ASN A 322 7.04 10.63 1.84
CA ASN A 322 6.35 9.37 1.54
C ASN A 322 6.20 8.49 2.79
N LEU A 323 6.41 9.04 3.97
CA LEU A 323 6.16 8.39 5.25
C LEU A 323 4.70 8.61 5.66
N ASP A 324 4.19 7.78 6.57
CA ASP A 324 2.86 8.00 7.14
C ASP A 324 2.79 9.30 7.96
N PRO A 325 1.58 9.79 8.30
CA PRO A 325 1.43 11.08 9.00
C PRO A 325 2.10 11.12 10.37
N LYS A 326 2.14 10.01 11.12
CA LYS A 326 2.83 9.98 12.43
C LYS A 326 4.32 10.17 12.24
N ARG A 327 4.95 9.35 11.40
CA ARG A 327 6.38 9.48 11.12
C ARG A 327 6.74 10.84 10.54
N THR A 328 5.91 11.36 9.64
CA THR A 328 6.14 12.67 9.02
C THR A 328 6.13 13.80 10.04
N PHE A 329 5.11 13.87 10.89
CA PHE A 329 4.90 15.03 11.77
C PHE A 329 5.46 14.84 13.18
N LEU A 330 5.63 13.59 13.66
CA LEU A 330 6.09 13.34 15.02
C LEU A 330 7.55 12.89 15.10
N ASP A 331 8.08 12.22 14.04
CA ASP A 331 9.45 11.69 14.10
C ASP A 331 10.46 12.60 13.39
N ILE A 332 10.15 13.08 12.15
CA ILE A 332 11.13 13.79 11.30
C ILE A 332 10.86 15.28 11.14
N THR A 333 9.83 15.83 11.78
CA THR A 333 9.54 17.27 11.78
C THR A 333 9.67 17.81 13.20
N ASN A 334 10.42 18.91 13.37
CA ASN A 334 10.57 19.51 14.69
C ASN A 334 9.21 20.06 15.19
N PRO A 335 8.75 19.67 16.39
CA PRO A 335 7.45 20.14 16.92
C PRO A 335 7.32 21.67 17.02
N LYS A 336 8.44 22.41 17.10
CA LYS A 336 8.45 23.87 17.14
C LYS A 336 8.00 24.51 15.82
N ASP A 337 8.13 23.78 14.71
CA ASP A 337 7.78 24.25 13.38
C ASP A 337 6.35 23.90 13.00
N LEU A 338 5.64 23.16 13.86
CA LEU A 338 4.26 22.69 13.63
C LEU A 338 3.24 23.42 14.48
N PRO A 339 2.04 23.70 13.94
CA PRO A 339 0.90 24.10 14.76
C PRO A 339 0.52 22.99 15.76
N ALA A 340 0.16 23.38 16.99
CA ALA A 340 -0.16 22.41 18.06
C ALA A 340 -1.34 21.49 17.72
N ASP A 341 -2.31 21.98 16.94
CA ASP A 341 -3.43 21.16 16.47
C ASP A 341 -3.02 20.08 15.47
N VAL A 342 -1.98 20.32 14.66
CA VAL A 342 -1.42 19.34 13.72
C VAL A 342 -0.73 18.20 14.48
N ILE A 343 0.05 18.52 15.51
CA ILE A 343 0.68 17.52 16.38
C ILE A 343 -0.41 16.61 16.97
N LYS A 344 -1.44 17.22 17.57
CA LYS A 344 -2.57 16.46 18.15
C LYS A 344 -3.32 15.62 17.11
N LYS A 345 -3.51 16.13 15.89
CA LYS A 345 -4.13 15.37 14.79
C LYS A 345 -3.28 14.17 14.37
N ALA A 346 -1.95 14.35 14.29
CA ALA A 346 -1.02 13.26 13.97
C ALA A 346 -0.97 12.19 15.07
N GLU A 347 -0.95 12.58 16.35
CA GLU A 347 -1.03 11.65 17.49
C GLU A 347 -2.30 10.80 17.44
N ASN A 348 -3.45 11.41 17.12
CA ASN A 348 -4.75 10.76 17.07
C ASN A 348 -5.05 10.04 15.73
N PHE A 349 -4.17 10.13 14.74
CA PHE A 349 -4.35 9.46 13.48
C PHE A 349 -4.37 7.94 13.68
N LYS A 350 -5.44 7.28 13.23
CA LYS A 350 -5.62 5.83 13.39
C LYS A 350 -4.76 5.07 12.38
N ILE A 351 -3.81 4.29 12.87
CA ILE A 351 -2.85 3.55 12.03
C ILE A 351 -2.56 2.14 12.59
N ARG A 352 -3.52 1.54 13.27
CA ARG A 352 -3.35 0.26 13.96
C ARG A 352 -2.98 -0.88 13.00
N GLY A 353 -1.92 -1.61 13.31
CA GLY A 353 -1.53 -2.84 12.62
C GLY A 353 -2.48 -3.99 12.89
N SER A 354 -2.68 -4.82 11.88
CA SER A 354 -3.63 -5.95 11.97
C SER A 354 -3.11 -7.23 11.34
N SER A 355 -1.96 -7.20 10.68
CA SER A 355 -1.55 -8.32 9.84
C SER A 355 -0.09 -8.69 10.00
N GLY A 356 0.17 -9.98 9.82
CA GLY A 356 1.51 -10.53 9.63
C GLY A 356 1.64 -11.23 8.29
N LYS A 357 2.80 -11.80 8.05
CA LYS A 357 3.11 -12.46 6.79
C LYS A 357 4.06 -13.63 6.99
N LEU A 358 3.83 -14.71 6.22
CA LEU A 358 4.79 -15.78 6.04
C LEU A 358 5.17 -15.91 4.58
N ASN A 359 6.46 -16.11 4.33
CA ASN A 359 6.99 -16.55 3.05
C ASN A 359 7.62 -17.94 3.27
N ILE A 360 7.22 -18.92 2.47
CA ILE A 360 7.56 -20.32 2.71
C ILE A 360 8.20 -20.91 1.46
N ALA A 361 9.41 -21.45 1.61
CA ALA A 361 10.08 -22.23 0.59
C ALA A 361 9.60 -23.69 0.67
N LEU A 362 9.12 -24.23 -0.44
CA LEU A 362 8.53 -25.55 -0.51
C LEU A 362 9.31 -26.49 -1.44
N ASP A 363 9.48 -27.72 -1.01
CA ASP A 363 10.12 -28.82 -1.78
C ASP A 363 9.24 -29.38 -2.90
N GLY A 364 8.01 -28.96 -2.99
CA GLY A 364 7.03 -29.37 -4.00
C GLY A 364 5.73 -28.61 -3.84
N LEU A 365 4.72 -28.98 -4.63
CA LEU A 365 3.41 -28.36 -4.58
C LEU A 365 2.54 -29.00 -3.48
N PRO A 366 1.94 -28.24 -2.57
CA PRO A 366 1.00 -28.77 -1.58
C PRO A 366 -0.27 -29.29 -2.25
N VAL A 367 -0.78 -30.39 -1.75
CA VAL A 367 -2.03 -31.02 -2.20
C VAL A 367 -3.13 -30.66 -1.22
N PHE A 368 -4.05 -29.79 -1.64
CA PHE A 368 -5.19 -29.39 -0.84
C PHE A 368 -6.36 -30.34 -1.01
N ASN A 369 -7.07 -30.63 0.07
CA ASN A 369 -8.26 -31.47 0.05
C ASN A 369 -9.29 -30.90 -0.95
N GLY A 370 -9.86 -31.75 -1.78
CA GLY A 370 -10.91 -31.41 -2.73
C GLY A 370 -10.45 -30.73 -4.03
N LEU A 371 -9.24 -30.19 -4.11
CA LEU A 371 -8.75 -29.45 -5.29
C LEU A 371 -7.54 -30.15 -5.93
N ASP A 372 -7.64 -30.48 -7.24
CA ASP A 372 -6.49 -31.00 -8.00
C ASP A 372 -5.37 -29.95 -8.02
N PRO A 373 -4.12 -30.29 -7.66
CA PRO A 373 -2.99 -29.36 -7.69
C PRO A 373 -2.72 -28.72 -9.06
N ARG A 374 -3.19 -29.34 -10.14
CA ARG A 374 -3.10 -28.82 -11.52
C ARG A 374 -4.23 -27.86 -11.89
N ASN A 375 -5.22 -27.69 -11.02
CA ASN A 375 -6.32 -26.76 -11.26
C ASN A 375 -5.77 -25.32 -11.31
N ARG A 376 -6.25 -24.53 -12.29
CA ARG A 376 -5.83 -23.12 -12.45
C ARG A 376 -6.17 -22.23 -11.25
N LEU A 377 -7.12 -22.59 -10.41
CA LEU A 377 -7.41 -21.88 -9.16
C LEU A 377 -6.20 -21.82 -8.21
N MET A 378 -5.27 -22.81 -8.32
CA MET A 378 -4.01 -22.80 -7.57
C MET A 378 -3.06 -21.63 -7.92
N GLN A 379 -3.29 -20.97 -9.05
CA GLN A 379 -2.50 -19.80 -9.49
C GLN A 379 -3.03 -18.47 -8.94
N GLY A 380 -4.19 -18.47 -8.30
CA GLY A 380 -4.83 -17.30 -7.72
C GLY A 380 -4.72 -17.26 -6.19
N ASP A 381 -5.63 -16.51 -5.59
CA ASP A 381 -5.76 -16.36 -4.15
C ASP A 381 -6.46 -17.57 -3.51
N LEU A 382 -5.88 -18.06 -2.44
CA LEU A 382 -6.34 -19.24 -1.73
C LEU A 382 -6.63 -18.87 -0.26
N HIS A 383 -7.87 -19.15 0.19
CA HIS A 383 -8.36 -18.79 1.52
C HIS A 383 -8.74 -20.03 2.36
N PHE A 384 -8.68 -19.90 3.68
CA PHE A 384 -8.98 -21.00 4.61
C PHE A 384 -10.10 -20.70 5.63
N SER A 385 -10.76 -19.55 5.50
CA SER A 385 -11.87 -19.17 6.35
C SER A 385 -13.20 -19.30 5.59
N ASP A 386 -14.03 -20.27 5.99
CA ASP A 386 -15.26 -20.67 5.28
C ASP A 386 -16.55 -20.10 5.88
N SER A 387 -16.46 -19.15 6.84
CA SER A 387 -17.62 -18.45 7.39
C SER A 387 -17.27 -17.05 7.89
N LEU A 388 -18.25 -16.13 7.90
CA LEU A 388 -18.12 -14.80 8.49
C LEU A 388 -17.81 -14.87 9.97
N GLU A 389 -18.42 -15.83 10.68
CA GLU A 389 -18.19 -16.02 12.12
C GLU A 389 -16.72 -16.34 12.44
N ARG A 390 -16.06 -17.17 11.64
CA ARG A 390 -14.63 -17.46 11.83
C ARG A 390 -13.76 -16.22 11.62
N GLN A 391 -14.07 -15.41 10.61
CA GLN A 391 -13.35 -14.17 10.36
C GLN A 391 -13.56 -13.14 11.48
N GLU A 392 -14.78 -13.04 12.02
CA GLU A 392 -15.06 -12.17 13.16
C GLU A 392 -14.35 -12.64 14.45
N ARG A 393 -14.34 -13.95 14.73
CA ARG A 393 -13.59 -14.50 15.88
C ARG A 393 -12.08 -14.25 15.78
N ALA A 394 -11.52 -14.31 14.57
CA ALA A 394 -10.13 -13.93 14.36
C ALA A 394 -9.87 -12.46 14.72
N TYR A 395 -10.83 -11.58 14.46
CA TYR A 395 -10.79 -10.19 14.89
C TYR A 395 -10.97 -10.01 16.39
N ASP A 396 -11.80 -10.85 17.05
CA ASP A 396 -11.95 -10.84 18.50
C ASP A 396 -10.64 -11.16 19.21
N ASP A 397 -9.84 -12.11 18.71
CA ASP A 397 -8.50 -12.38 19.22
C ASP A 397 -7.62 -11.12 19.18
N TRP A 398 -7.65 -10.39 18.05
CA TRP A 398 -6.91 -9.13 17.89
C TRP A 398 -7.37 -8.05 18.89
N LYS A 399 -8.69 -7.89 19.10
CA LYS A 399 -9.24 -6.97 20.11
C LYS A 399 -8.79 -7.32 21.52
N ASN A 400 -8.61 -8.62 21.79
CA ASN A 400 -8.10 -9.13 23.06
C ASN A 400 -6.56 -9.03 23.19
N GLY A 401 -5.88 -8.44 22.19
CA GLY A 401 -4.43 -8.20 22.22
C GLY A 401 -3.60 -9.44 21.91
N THR A 402 -4.16 -10.44 21.22
CA THR A 402 -3.42 -11.64 20.79
C THR A 402 -3.53 -11.84 19.27
N TRP A 403 -2.63 -12.64 18.70
CA TRP A 403 -2.83 -13.10 17.32
C TRP A 403 -3.91 -14.17 17.26
N SER A 404 -4.62 -14.25 16.13
CA SER A 404 -5.65 -15.26 15.95
C SER A 404 -5.07 -16.67 15.92
N LYS A 405 -5.73 -17.59 16.65
CA LYS A 405 -5.41 -19.01 16.65
C LYS A 405 -6.01 -19.77 15.45
N ASP A 406 -7.05 -19.19 14.84
CA ASP A 406 -7.69 -19.64 13.61
C ASP A 406 -7.76 -18.43 12.63
N PRO A 407 -6.59 -17.94 12.13
CA PRO A 407 -6.52 -16.70 11.40
C PRO A 407 -7.21 -16.76 10.03
N TYR A 408 -7.65 -15.60 9.53
CA TYR A 408 -7.89 -15.43 8.12
C TYR A 408 -6.56 -15.47 7.38
N LEU A 409 -6.44 -16.37 6.42
CA LEU A 409 -5.29 -16.50 5.55
C LEU A 409 -5.70 -16.22 4.11
N ASP A 410 -4.95 -15.31 3.48
CA ASP A 410 -4.96 -15.09 2.04
C ASP A 410 -3.59 -15.47 1.50
N MET A 411 -3.57 -16.48 0.65
CA MET A 411 -2.35 -17.16 0.26
C MET A 411 -2.26 -17.29 -1.25
N MET A 412 -1.06 -17.21 -1.78
CA MET A 412 -0.78 -17.56 -3.17
C MET A 412 0.53 -18.32 -3.32
N ILE A 413 0.70 -18.99 -4.47
CA ILE A 413 1.91 -19.69 -4.85
C ILE A 413 2.48 -19.02 -6.12
N PRO A 414 3.21 -17.89 -5.97
CA PRO A 414 3.68 -17.06 -7.09
C PRO A 414 4.49 -17.83 -8.13
N SER A 415 5.24 -18.85 -7.72
CA SER A 415 6.05 -19.71 -8.61
C SER A 415 5.22 -20.51 -9.62
N LEU A 416 3.91 -20.61 -9.46
CA LEU A 416 3.01 -21.20 -10.48
C LEU A 416 2.73 -20.23 -11.64
N THR A 417 2.88 -18.93 -11.41
CA THR A 417 2.71 -17.89 -12.43
C THR A 417 4.06 -17.40 -12.95
N ASP A 418 5.05 -17.32 -12.06
CA ASP A 418 6.42 -16.92 -12.37
C ASP A 418 7.43 -17.94 -11.82
N PRO A 419 7.92 -18.85 -12.67
CA PRO A 419 8.89 -19.87 -12.25
C PRO A 419 10.22 -19.31 -11.72
N THR A 420 10.53 -18.04 -11.91
CA THR A 420 11.77 -17.42 -11.40
C THR A 420 11.74 -17.16 -9.89
N MET A 421 10.57 -17.30 -9.26
CA MET A 421 10.40 -17.07 -7.81
C MET A 421 10.95 -18.21 -6.94
N ALA A 422 11.23 -19.38 -7.52
CA ALA A 422 11.77 -20.55 -6.82
C ALA A 422 12.66 -21.39 -7.74
N PRO A 423 13.53 -22.27 -7.23
CA PRO A 423 14.29 -23.22 -8.05
C PRO A 423 13.36 -24.18 -8.84
N PRO A 424 13.83 -24.73 -9.97
CA PRO A 424 13.05 -25.67 -10.78
C PRO A 424 12.49 -26.85 -9.97
N GLY A 425 11.17 -27.08 -10.09
CA GLY A 425 10.46 -28.14 -9.37
C GLY A 425 10.16 -27.84 -7.90
N LYS A 426 10.54 -26.65 -7.41
CA LYS A 426 10.23 -26.13 -6.08
C LYS A 426 9.23 -24.99 -6.17
N HIS A 427 8.64 -24.62 -5.03
CA HIS A 427 7.65 -23.56 -4.99
C HIS A 427 7.90 -22.55 -3.87
N MET A 428 7.45 -21.33 -4.09
CA MET A 428 7.38 -20.27 -3.10
C MET A 428 5.93 -20.01 -2.78
N MET A 429 5.58 -20.01 -1.49
CA MET A 429 4.26 -19.67 -1.01
C MET A 429 4.33 -18.37 -0.21
N SER A 430 3.42 -17.46 -0.49
CA SER A 430 3.25 -16.19 0.23
C SER A 430 1.92 -16.22 0.95
N VAL A 431 1.93 -16.00 2.26
CA VAL A 431 0.74 -16.07 3.12
C VAL A 431 0.58 -14.73 3.83
N PHE A 432 -0.48 -14.01 3.50
CA PHE A 432 -0.96 -12.89 4.30
C PHE A 432 -1.82 -13.42 5.44
N VAL A 433 -1.59 -12.91 6.64
CA VAL A 433 -2.21 -13.45 7.86
C VAL A 433 -2.93 -12.33 8.61
N GLN A 434 -4.18 -12.54 8.93
CA GLN A 434 -4.98 -11.62 9.73
C GLN A 434 -5.83 -12.42 10.74
N TYR A 435 -5.69 -12.18 12.07
CA TYR A 435 -5.16 -10.95 12.62
C TYR A 435 -3.88 -11.18 13.43
N ALA A 436 -3.02 -10.18 13.42
CA ALA A 436 -1.86 -10.07 14.28
C ALA A 436 -1.82 -8.64 14.85
N PRO A 437 -1.86 -8.43 16.19
CA PRO A 437 -1.89 -7.11 16.79
C PRO A 437 -0.50 -6.46 16.74
N PRO A 438 -0.41 -5.13 16.80
CA PRO A 438 0.89 -4.44 16.85
C PRO A 438 1.65 -4.74 18.14
N LYS A 439 0.94 -5.05 19.22
CA LYS A 439 1.47 -5.45 20.54
C LYS A 439 0.73 -6.68 21.06
N VAL A 440 1.45 -7.60 21.68
CA VAL A 440 0.87 -8.82 22.27
C VAL A 440 0.62 -8.59 23.75
N ASN A 441 -0.62 -8.76 24.20
CA ASN A 441 -1.03 -8.56 25.61
C ASN A 441 -0.56 -7.20 26.18
N GLY A 442 -0.50 -6.15 25.33
CA GLY A 442 -0.03 -4.82 25.69
C GLY A 442 1.50 -4.66 25.74
N GLY A 443 2.27 -5.72 25.48
CA GLY A 443 3.73 -5.73 25.38
C GLY A 443 4.22 -5.84 23.94
N GLU A 444 5.54 -5.75 23.78
CA GLU A 444 6.17 -5.97 22.47
C GLU A 444 6.15 -7.47 22.10
N TRP A 445 6.18 -7.77 20.80
CA TRP A 445 6.32 -9.14 20.30
C TRP A 445 7.63 -9.76 20.78
N THR A 446 7.55 -10.92 21.41
CA THR A 446 8.71 -11.76 21.74
C THR A 446 8.98 -12.76 20.60
N ASP A 447 10.13 -13.41 20.64
CA ASP A 447 10.43 -14.47 19.66
C ASP A 447 9.54 -15.70 19.89
N GLU A 448 9.15 -15.99 21.14
CA GLU A 448 8.18 -17.04 21.46
C GLU A 448 6.79 -16.74 20.89
N ASP A 449 6.32 -15.48 20.97
CA ASP A 449 5.06 -15.06 20.35
C ASP A 449 5.11 -15.24 18.84
N LYS A 450 6.23 -14.88 18.21
CA LYS A 450 6.45 -15.03 16.77
C LYS A 450 6.44 -16.51 16.34
N ASP A 451 7.08 -17.38 17.10
CA ASP A 451 7.08 -18.83 16.87
C ASP A 451 5.67 -19.40 17.04
N GLY A 452 4.94 -18.95 18.05
CA GLY A 452 3.54 -19.31 18.29
C GLY A 452 2.62 -18.86 17.15
N PHE A 453 2.80 -17.65 16.66
CA PHE A 453 2.09 -17.10 15.50
C PHE A 453 2.38 -17.92 14.23
N GLN A 454 3.65 -18.13 13.92
CA GLN A 454 4.08 -18.97 12.78
C GLN A 454 3.49 -20.37 12.85
N LYS A 455 3.53 -20.98 14.03
CA LYS A 455 2.96 -22.30 14.27
C LYS A 455 1.45 -22.35 13.99
N SER A 456 0.69 -21.34 14.43
CA SER A 456 -0.76 -21.27 14.21
C SER A 456 -1.09 -21.27 12.72
N VAL A 457 -0.32 -20.54 11.90
CA VAL A 457 -0.50 -20.48 10.43
C VAL A 457 -0.18 -21.83 9.78
N ILE A 458 0.96 -22.42 10.13
CA ILE A 458 1.37 -23.73 9.60
C ILE A 458 0.38 -24.82 9.99
N ASP A 459 -0.10 -24.82 11.23
CA ASP A 459 -1.12 -25.77 11.71
C ASP A 459 -2.41 -25.65 10.90
N GLN A 460 -2.87 -24.41 10.68
CA GLN A 460 -4.09 -24.18 9.89
C GLN A 460 -3.96 -24.67 8.46
N ILE A 461 -2.90 -24.34 7.74
CA ILE A 461 -2.68 -24.80 6.35
C ILE A 461 -2.61 -26.33 6.32
N SER A 462 -1.95 -26.94 7.31
CA SER A 462 -1.79 -28.40 7.40
C SER A 462 -3.11 -29.16 7.59
N ASN A 463 -4.13 -28.51 8.18
CA ASN A 463 -5.47 -29.09 8.30
C ASN A 463 -6.16 -29.28 6.95
N TYR A 464 -5.75 -28.51 5.93
CA TYR A 464 -6.31 -28.57 4.57
C TYR A 464 -5.38 -29.24 3.57
N SER A 465 -4.10 -29.39 3.90
CA SER A 465 -3.07 -30.01 3.04
C SER A 465 -2.20 -30.96 3.84
N PRO A 466 -2.52 -32.28 3.81
CA PRO A 466 -1.83 -33.28 4.65
C PRO A 466 -0.32 -33.40 4.42
N ASN A 467 0.16 -33.11 3.20
CA ASN A 467 1.59 -33.16 2.87
C ASN A 467 2.34 -31.83 3.10
N PHE A 468 1.67 -30.78 3.57
CA PHE A 468 2.24 -29.44 3.60
C PHE A 468 3.49 -29.35 4.49
N ARG A 469 3.45 -29.95 5.70
CA ARG A 469 4.60 -29.88 6.63
C ARG A 469 5.86 -30.50 6.09
N ASP A 470 5.73 -31.61 5.38
CA ASP A 470 6.86 -32.36 4.84
C ASP A 470 7.53 -31.61 3.67
N LEU A 471 6.83 -30.65 3.07
CA LEU A 471 7.33 -29.83 1.97
C LEU A 471 8.08 -28.59 2.44
N ILE A 472 7.99 -28.20 3.71
CA ILE A 472 8.58 -26.94 4.20
C ILE A 472 10.10 -27.07 4.27
N LEU A 473 10.81 -26.23 3.50
CA LEU A 473 12.27 -26.10 3.53
C LEU A 473 12.72 -24.93 4.40
N HIS A 474 11.97 -23.81 4.34
CA HIS A 474 12.29 -22.59 5.09
C HIS A 474 11.04 -21.75 5.26
N VAL A 475 10.92 -21.07 6.40
CA VAL A 475 9.86 -20.11 6.69
C VAL A 475 10.48 -18.79 7.12
N GLU A 476 10.07 -17.71 6.47
CA GLU A 476 10.34 -16.35 6.89
C GLU A 476 9.03 -15.76 7.41
N CYS A 477 8.98 -15.45 8.71
CA CYS A 477 7.81 -14.92 9.40
C CYS A 477 8.02 -13.46 9.74
N ARG A 478 7.01 -12.63 9.42
CA ARG A 478 6.96 -11.19 9.73
C ARG A 478 5.71 -10.88 10.54
N THR A 479 5.90 -10.45 11.76
CA THR A 479 4.87 -9.84 12.58
C THR A 479 4.78 -8.34 12.29
N PRO A 480 3.80 -7.60 12.83
CA PRO A 480 3.79 -6.13 12.75
C PRO A 480 5.12 -5.49 13.17
N ARG A 481 5.84 -6.07 14.15
CA ARG A 481 7.16 -5.61 14.61
C ARG A 481 8.20 -5.61 13.49
N GLU A 482 8.36 -6.72 12.75
CA GLU A 482 9.33 -6.81 11.65
C GLU A 482 8.91 -5.92 10.47
N ILE A 483 7.62 -5.82 10.19
CA ILE A 483 7.09 -4.95 9.12
C ILE A 483 7.41 -3.48 9.45
N GLU A 484 7.19 -3.04 10.67
CA GLU A 484 7.54 -1.68 11.10
C GLU A 484 9.03 -1.43 11.06
N ALA A 485 9.83 -2.32 11.63
CA ALA A 485 11.27 -2.16 11.74
C ALA A 485 11.95 -2.06 10.35
N GLU A 486 11.60 -2.95 9.42
CA GLU A 486 12.24 -3.01 8.11
C GLU A 486 11.64 -2.03 7.12
N VAL A 487 10.31 -1.99 6.99
CA VAL A 487 9.64 -1.19 5.95
C VAL A 487 9.32 0.23 6.44
N GLY A 488 9.15 0.43 7.75
CA GLY A 488 8.76 1.71 8.33
C GLY A 488 7.26 1.99 8.24
N LEU A 489 6.45 0.95 8.18
CA LEU A 489 5.01 1.07 8.31
C LEU A 489 4.65 1.06 9.79
N THR A 490 4.22 2.19 10.32
CA THR A 490 3.88 2.36 11.75
C THR A 490 2.91 1.27 12.20
N GLU A 491 3.24 0.59 13.31
CA GLU A 491 2.53 -0.56 13.85
C GLU A 491 2.34 -1.73 12.86
N GLY A 492 3.04 -1.74 11.73
CA GLY A 492 2.85 -2.71 10.65
C GLY A 492 1.59 -2.48 9.80
N ASN A 493 0.93 -1.32 9.90
CA ASN A 493 -0.27 -1.02 9.12
C ASN A 493 0.05 -0.84 7.64
N ILE A 494 -0.45 -1.75 6.79
CA ILE A 494 -0.13 -1.81 5.36
C ILE A 494 -0.76 -0.68 4.53
N PHE A 495 -1.75 0.05 5.06
CA PHE A 495 -2.40 1.18 4.38
C PHE A 495 -1.86 2.54 4.82
N GLN A 496 -0.93 2.58 5.78
CA GLN A 496 -0.43 3.82 6.40
C GLN A 496 -1.57 4.68 6.97
N GLY A 497 -2.56 4.05 7.56
CA GLY A 497 -3.77 4.64 8.14
C GLY A 497 -5.03 3.86 7.78
N GLU A 498 -5.98 3.80 8.69
CA GLU A 498 -7.21 3.04 8.48
C GLU A 498 -8.07 3.62 7.36
N LEU A 499 -8.81 2.73 6.67
CA LEU A 499 -9.76 3.10 5.62
C LEU A 499 -11.17 3.27 6.21
N THR A 500 -11.29 4.13 7.21
CA THR A 500 -12.56 4.50 7.83
C THR A 500 -13.01 5.88 7.36
N PHE A 501 -14.31 6.17 7.35
CA PHE A 501 -14.85 7.43 6.79
C PHE A 501 -14.30 8.69 7.44
N ASP A 502 -13.96 8.64 8.71
CA ASP A 502 -13.30 9.71 9.43
C ASP A 502 -11.85 9.94 8.99
N GLN A 503 -11.29 9.05 8.15
CA GLN A 503 -9.94 9.13 7.58
C GLN A 503 -9.90 8.89 6.07
N LEU A 504 -10.97 9.19 5.35
CA LEU A 504 -11.04 9.09 3.89
C LEU A 504 -11.33 10.45 3.23
N LEU A 505 -11.09 10.55 1.93
CA LEU A 505 -11.34 11.74 1.12
C LEU A 505 -10.71 13.00 1.74
N PHE A 506 -11.52 14.02 2.04
CA PHE A 506 -11.09 15.29 2.65
C PHE A 506 -10.66 15.19 4.12
N ASN A 507 -10.76 14.00 4.71
CA ASN A 507 -10.28 13.71 6.06
C ASN A 507 -8.94 12.96 6.08
N ARG A 508 -8.32 12.69 4.91
CA ARG A 508 -7.07 11.93 4.85
C ARG A 508 -5.89 12.79 4.39
N PRO A 509 -4.84 12.98 5.20
CA PRO A 509 -4.58 12.40 6.54
C PRO A 509 -5.51 12.92 7.61
N PHE A 510 -5.87 14.20 7.61
CA PHE A 510 -6.81 14.82 8.53
C PHE A 510 -7.39 16.13 7.94
N PRO A 511 -8.54 16.63 8.47
CA PRO A 511 -9.20 17.80 7.93
C PRO A 511 -8.28 19.03 7.82
N GLY A 512 -8.36 19.72 6.67
CA GLY A 512 -7.54 20.88 6.34
C GLY A 512 -6.21 20.55 5.64
N TYR A 513 -5.83 19.27 5.53
CA TYR A 513 -4.56 18.85 4.94
C TYR A 513 -4.71 17.75 3.87
N ALA A 514 -5.91 17.53 3.36
CA ALA A 514 -6.21 16.49 2.37
C ALA A 514 -5.67 16.77 0.96
N GLN A 515 -5.16 17.97 0.71
CA GLN A 515 -4.63 18.39 -0.59
C GLN A 515 -3.09 18.24 -0.69
N TYR A 516 -2.52 17.27 0.01
CA TYR A 516 -1.09 16.90 0.02
C TYR A 516 -0.14 17.94 0.61
N ARG A 517 -0.57 19.16 0.93
CA ARG A 517 0.23 20.23 1.54
C ARG A 517 0.34 20.03 3.05
N ALA A 518 1.56 20.12 3.57
CA ALA A 518 1.81 20.18 5.01
C ALA A 518 1.68 21.64 5.50
N PRO A 519 1.64 21.89 6.83
CA PRO A 519 1.58 23.24 7.38
C PRO A 519 2.83 24.08 7.11
N ILE A 520 3.98 23.45 6.87
CA ILE A 520 5.25 24.10 6.55
C ILE A 520 5.28 24.38 5.05
N LYS A 521 5.57 25.62 4.64
CA LYS A 521 5.66 25.99 3.22
C LYS A 521 6.74 25.16 2.51
N GLY A 522 6.43 24.65 1.31
CA GLY A 522 7.35 23.81 0.54
C GLY A 522 7.42 22.36 1.03
N MET A 523 6.67 22.00 2.06
CA MET A 523 6.55 20.61 2.54
C MET A 523 5.24 19.99 2.06
N TYR A 524 5.33 18.76 1.56
CA TYR A 524 4.20 17.97 1.04
C TYR A 524 4.24 16.53 1.53
N MET A 525 3.13 15.82 1.37
CA MET A 525 3.02 14.39 1.61
C MET A 525 2.54 13.68 0.34
N CYS A 526 3.07 12.48 0.07
CA CYS A 526 2.65 11.65 -1.08
C CYS A 526 2.42 10.18 -0.72
N SER A 527 2.36 9.88 0.58
CA SER A 527 2.25 8.52 1.08
C SER A 527 0.83 7.95 0.98
N SER A 528 0.68 6.65 1.24
CA SER A 528 -0.63 6.01 1.41
C SER A 528 -1.44 6.57 2.58
N GLY A 529 -0.81 7.33 3.49
CA GLY A 529 -1.49 8.13 4.52
C GLY A 529 -2.27 9.31 3.99
N THR A 530 -2.16 9.67 2.69
CA THR A 530 -2.95 10.70 2.01
C THR A 530 -4.01 10.10 1.08
N HIS A 531 -4.93 10.93 0.55
CA HIS A 531 -5.93 10.49 -0.43
C HIS A 531 -5.25 9.84 -1.66
N PRO A 532 -5.80 8.76 -2.26
CA PRO A 532 -6.99 8.02 -1.87
C PRO A 532 -6.75 6.89 -0.85
N GLY A 533 -5.54 6.68 -0.39
CA GLY A 533 -5.19 5.62 0.56
C GLY A 533 -4.16 4.64 0.01
N GLY A 534 -4.00 3.50 0.69
CA GLY A 534 -3.04 2.45 0.37
C GLY A 534 -3.49 1.45 -0.68
N GLY A 535 -2.68 0.41 -0.93
CA GLY A 535 -2.97 -0.70 -1.85
C GLY A 535 -2.10 -0.74 -3.12
N VAL A 536 -0.92 -0.14 -3.09
CA VAL A 536 0.05 -0.10 -4.24
C VAL A 536 -0.57 0.53 -5.49
N MET A 537 -1.32 1.61 -5.34
CA MET A 537 -2.00 2.25 -6.48
C MET A 537 -1.21 3.36 -7.18
N ALA A 538 -0.12 3.86 -6.57
CA ALA A 538 0.70 4.99 -7.06
C ALA A 538 -0.07 6.34 -7.15
N ALA A 539 -1.37 6.35 -6.92
CA ALA A 539 -2.23 7.53 -7.01
C ALA A 539 -1.85 8.65 -6.02
N PRO A 540 -1.55 8.38 -4.73
CA PRO A 540 -1.10 9.44 -3.82
C PRO A 540 0.14 10.17 -4.32
N GLY A 541 1.12 9.43 -4.87
CA GLY A 541 2.33 9.99 -5.47
C GLY A 541 2.04 10.92 -6.65
N ALA A 542 1.18 10.47 -7.57
CA ALA A 542 0.78 11.24 -8.73
C ALA A 542 -0.01 12.50 -8.36
N ASN A 543 -1.01 12.37 -7.49
CA ASN A 543 -1.84 13.49 -7.06
C ASN A 543 -1.02 14.55 -6.32
N ALA A 544 -0.08 14.15 -5.44
CA ALA A 544 0.83 15.08 -4.77
C ALA A 544 1.72 15.82 -5.77
N ALA A 545 2.25 15.12 -6.78
CA ALA A 545 3.05 15.76 -7.84
C ALA A 545 2.23 16.82 -8.60
N ARG A 546 0.96 16.53 -8.91
CA ARG A 546 0.04 17.50 -9.54
C ARG A 546 -0.09 18.77 -8.72
N GLU A 547 -0.30 18.66 -7.41
CA GLU A 547 -0.45 19.82 -6.53
C GLU A 547 0.84 20.61 -6.37
N ILE A 548 2.00 19.92 -6.31
CA ILE A 548 3.32 20.58 -6.30
C ILE A 548 3.56 21.37 -7.57
N LEU A 549 3.34 20.75 -8.75
CA LEU A 549 3.54 21.41 -10.04
C LEU A 549 2.61 22.60 -10.23
N ARG A 550 1.39 22.52 -9.71
CA ARG A 550 0.44 23.63 -9.71
C ARG A 550 0.95 24.79 -8.84
N ASP A 551 1.43 24.53 -7.64
CA ASP A 551 1.98 25.56 -6.76
C ASP A 551 3.24 26.23 -7.35
N LEU A 552 3.97 25.49 -8.19
CA LEU A 552 5.12 26.00 -8.94
C LEU A 552 4.76 26.68 -10.28
N HIS A 553 3.49 26.70 -10.66
CA HIS A 553 3.03 27.15 -11.98
C HIS A 553 3.78 26.49 -13.14
N ARG A 554 4.04 25.18 -13.05
CA ARG A 554 4.72 24.36 -14.06
C ARG A 554 3.72 23.56 -14.88
N PRO A 555 4.07 23.18 -16.13
CA PRO A 555 3.28 22.23 -16.90
C PRO A 555 3.05 20.94 -16.13
N ASN A 556 1.83 20.43 -16.20
CA ASN A 556 1.42 19.27 -15.41
C ASN A 556 1.26 18.01 -16.26
N PRO A 557 2.24 17.08 -16.25
CA PRO A 557 2.17 15.84 -17.02
C PRO A 557 1.35 14.74 -16.33
N VAL A 558 0.80 14.97 -15.13
CA VAL A 558 0.14 13.93 -14.32
C VAL A 558 -1.24 13.59 -14.89
N PRO A 559 -1.55 12.32 -15.20
CA PRO A 559 -2.85 11.94 -15.76
C PRO A 559 -3.97 12.08 -14.73
N GLY A 560 -5.20 12.25 -15.19
CA GLY A 560 -6.39 12.46 -14.34
C GLY A 560 -6.52 13.90 -13.88
N GLY A 561 -7.12 14.12 -12.72
CA GLY A 561 -7.42 15.46 -12.21
C GLY A 561 -8.80 15.95 -12.61
N TYR A 562 -9.10 17.21 -12.31
CA TYR A 562 -10.28 17.91 -12.79
C TYR A 562 -10.01 18.58 -14.13
N ALA A 563 -11.08 18.97 -14.85
CA ALA A 563 -10.98 19.46 -16.24
C ALA A 563 -10.03 20.65 -16.46
N ASP A 564 -9.70 21.39 -15.41
CA ASP A 564 -8.81 22.56 -15.47
C ASP A 564 -7.42 22.30 -14.84
N ASP A 565 -7.13 21.04 -14.52
CA ASP A 565 -5.80 20.62 -14.06
C ASP A 565 -4.86 20.42 -15.25
#